data_b6a40566b5e84d99d63cc71f6e2dc67e
#
_entry.id   b6a40566b5e84d99d63cc71f6e2dc67e
#
_cell.length_a   1.000
_cell.length_b   1.000
_cell.length_c   1.000
_cell.angle_alpha   90.00
_cell.angle_beta   90.00
_cell.angle_gamma   90.00
#
_symmetry.space_group_name_H-M   'P 1'
#
loop_
_entity.id
_entity.type
_entity.pdbx_description
1 polymer ?
#
loop_
_entity_poly.entity_id
_entity_poly.type
_entity_poly.pdbx_seq_one_letter_code
_entity_poly.pdbx_strand_id
1 'polypeptide(L)'
;MIIYLEGPDGSGKSTLSDALTDELITRDMPVIQTKDGKCDIDTHPRSEYRNDAQTLIETFVNYAYMDTIFVLDRGPISDIIYRHFDEYEPVLNEGQVADLLSLLKDKVKVIFCDNDIAEQKMLERGDDNPIAIEKHKEITNCYRNFMKFIRHEVFDYTRTTAPIFADKIIDSLKEE
;
A
#
# COMPACT_ATOMS: atom_id res chain seq x y z
N MET A 1 -11.76 -9.11 0.62
CA MET A 1 -11.59 -7.67 0.22
C MET A 1 -10.19 -7.20 0.58
N ILE A 2 -9.62 -6.27 -0.17
CA ILE A 2 -8.30 -5.69 0.10
C ILE A 2 -8.43 -4.19 0.40
N ILE A 3 -7.83 -3.73 1.51
CA ILE A 3 -7.50 -2.33 1.77
C ILE A 3 -6.01 -2.18 1.48
N TYR A 4 -5.67 -1.44 0.44
CA TYR A 4 -4.33 -1.37 -0.11
C TYR A 4 -3.72 0.01 0.10
N LEU A 5 -2.69 0.10 0.95
CA LEU A 5 -2.05 1.35 1.34
C LEU A 5 -0.78 1.58 0.51
N GLU A 6 -0.68 2.73 -0.11
CA GLU A 6 0.47 3.15 -0.89
C GLU A 6 0.90 4.59 -0.57
N GLY A 7 2.16 4.89 -0.81
CA GLY A 7 2.72 6.22 -0.59
C GLY A 7 4.19 6.19 -0.19
N PRO A 8 4.87 7.36 -0.18
CA PRO A 8 6.29 7.46 0.16
C PRO A 8 6.58 7.10 1.62
N ASP A 9 7.86 6.92 1.96
CA ASP A 9 8.26 6.75 3.35
C ASP A 9 7.93 8.01 4.17
N GLY A 10 7.60 7.82 5.45
CA GLY A 10 7.15 8.93 6.31
C GLY A 10 5.69 9.35 6.12
N SER A 11 4.95 8.80 5.15
CA SER A 11 3.57 9.23 4.85
C SER A 11 2.48 8.72 5.81
N GLY A 12 2.84 7.91 6.81
CA GLY A 12 1.89 7.43 7.84
C GLY A 12 1.18 6.13 7.50
N LYS A 13 1.60 5.38 6.46
CA LYS A 13 0.99 4.09 6.06
C LYS A 13 0.87 3.10 7.20
N SER A 14 1.98 2.80 7.90
CA SER A 14 1.98 1.80 8.96
C SER A 14 1.09 2.21 10.13
N THR A 15 1.04 3.50 10.47
CA THR A 15 0.13 4.03 11.50
C THR A 15 -1.34 3.85 11.07
N LEU A 16 -1.65 4.09 9.80
CA LEU A 16 -3.00 3.87 9.28
C LEU A 16 -3.33 2.37 9.18
N SER A 17 -2.37 1.56 8.77
CA SER A 17 -2.52 0.09 8.71
C SER A 17 -2.88 -0.49 10.08
N ASP A 18 -2.16 -0.06 11.13
CA ASP A 18 -2.45 -0.47 12.50
C ASP A 18 -3.84 0.00 12.95
N ALA A 19 -4.21 1.27 12.70
CA ALA A 19 -5.53 1.80 13.05
C ALA A 19 -6.68 1.08 12.32
N LEU A 20 -6.51 0.75 11.03
CA LEU A 20 -7.50 -0.03 10.27
C LEU A 20 -7.66 -1.44 10.85
N THR A 21 -6.55 -2.07 11.19
CA THR A 21 -6.56 -3.43 11.76
C THR A 21 -7.25 -3.44 13.12
N ASP A 22 -6.91 -2.50 14.01
CA ASP A 22 -7.52 -2.38 15.33
C ASP A 22 -9.03 -2.12 15.24
N GLU A 23 -9.47 -1.25 14.32
CA GLU A 23 -10.88 -0.94 14.13
C GLU A 23 -11.65 -2.13 13.53
N LEU A 24 -11.07 -2.88 12.58
CA LEU A 24 -11.67 -4.11 12.04
C LEU A 24 -11.83 -5.18 13.13
N ILE A 25 -10.82 -5.38 13.98
CA ILE A 25 -10.89 -6.30 15.12
C ILE A 25 -12.00 -5.86 16.10
N THR A 26 -12.08 -4.56 16.40
CA THR A 26 -13.11 -4.01 17.31
C THR A 26 -14.53 -4.25 16.79
N ARG A 27 -14.69 -4.35 15.48
CA ARG A 27 -15.99 -4.63 14.81
C ARG A 27 -16.22 -6.13 14.53
N ASP A 28 -15.42 -7.02 15.09
CA ASP A 28 -15.48 -8.49 14.87
C ASP A 28 -15.37 -8.88 13.37
N MET A 29 -14.64 -8.08 12.57
CA MET A 29 -14.41 -8.37 11.16
C MET A 29 -13.09 -9.14 10.98
N PRO A 30 -13.08 -10.26 10.23
CA PRO A 30 -11.87 -11.03 10.02
C PRO A 30 -10.84 -10.22 9.21
N VAL A 31 -9.63 -10.03 9.76
CA VAL A 31 -8.58 -9.21 9.16
C VAL A 31 -7.23 -9.91 9.18
N ILE A 32 -6.47 -9.73 8.12
CA ILE A 32 -5.05 -10.06 8.01
C ILE A 32 -4.30 -8.81 7.60
N GLN A 33 -3.37 -8.37 8.44
CA GLN A 33 -2.46 -7.27 8.13
C GLN A 33 -1.15 -7.83 7.58
N THR A 34 -0.68 -7.25 6.46
CA THR A 34 0.67 -7.51 5.96
C THR A 34 1.49 -6.23 6.06
N LYS A 35 2.66 -6.29 6.62
CA LYS A 35 3.59 -5.15 6.72
C LYS A 35 4.65 -5.27 5.61
N ASP A 36 4.91 -4.15 4.94
CA ASP A 36 5.96 -3.97 3.92
C ASP A 36 5.79 -4.75 2.60
N GLY A 37 4.57 -5.15 2.24
CA GLY A 37 4.36 -5.98 1.04
C GLY A 37 5.23 -7.25 1.04
N LYS A 38 5.92 -7.47 2.14
CA LYS A 38 6.67 -8.68 2.42
C LYS A 38 5.66 -9.68 2.99
N CYS A 39 5.07 -10.50 2.12
CA CYS A 39 4.84 -11.87 2.56
C CYS A 39 6.14 -12.30 3.24
N ASP A 40 6.06 -12.92 4.40
CA ASP A 40 7.18 -13.32 5.27
C ASP A 40 8.33 -13.95 4.46
N ILE A 41 9.18 -13.08 3.88
CA ILE A 41 10.22 -13.42 2.88
C ILE A 41 11.50 -13.84 3.60
N ASP A 42 11.52 -13.84 4.91
CA ASP A 42 12.65 -14.37 5.67
C ASP A 42 12.81 -15.89 5.53
N THR A 43 11.80 -16.58 4.97
CA THR A 43 11.86 -18.01 4.69
C THR A 43 12.05 -18.39 3.21
N HIS A 44 11.97 -17.42 2.28
CA HIS A 44 12.12 -17.71 0.85
C HIS A 44 13.14 -16.76 0.20
N PRO A 45 14.08 -17.26 -0.63
CA PRO A 45 15.06 -16.41 -1.31
C PRO A 45 14.33 -15.31 -2.10
N ARG A 46 14.73 -14.07 -1.90
CA ARG A 46 14.15 -12.88 -2.56
C ARG A 46 14.01 -12.98 -4.08
N SER A 47 14.74 -13.89 -4.71
CA SER A 47 14.79 -14.08 -6.16
C SER A 47 13.62 -14.88 -6.74
N GLU A 48 13.01 -15.82 -6.01
CA GLU A 48 12.02 -16.74 -6.59
C GLU A 48 10.60 -16.16 -6.60
N TYR A 49 10.18 -15.44 -5.55
CA TYR A 49 8.84 -14.85 -5.47
C TYR A 49 8.69 -13.54 -6.25
N ARG A 50 9.79 -12.84 -6.51
CA ARG A 50 9.76 -11.53 -7.18
C ARG A 50 9.74 -11.61 -8.71
N ASN A 51 9.90 -12.79 -9.28
CA ASN A 51 10.01 -12.95 -10.73
C ASN A 51 8.76 -13.50 -11.40
N ASP A 52 7.69 -13.76 -10.65
CA ASP A 52 6.48 -14.35 -11.20
C ASP A 52 5.26 -13.41 -11.10
N ALA A 53 5.05 -12.67 -12.17
CA ALA A 53 3.90 -11.76 -12.32
C ALA A 53 2.56 -12.50 -12.14
N GLN A 54 2.48 -13.76 -12.57
CA GLN A 54 1.27 -14.56 -12.46
C GLN A 54 0.95 -14.87 -10.99
N THR A 55 1.94 -15.30 -10.21
CA THR A 55 1.78 -15.58 -8.76
C THR A 55 1.31 -14.32 -8.01
N LEU A 56 1.86 -13.14 -8.34
CA LEU A 56 1.44 -11.89 -7.71
C LEU A 56 -0.02 -11.55 -8.05
N ILE A 57 -0.41 -11.66 -9.31
CA ILE A 57 -1.79 -11.43 -9.75
C ILE A 57 -2.75 -12.43 -9.08
N GLU A 58 -2.42 -13.72 -9.09
CA GLU A 58 -3.23 -14.76 -8.46
C GLU A 58 -3.38 -14.52 -6.94
N THR A 59 -2.33 -14.08 -6.27
CA THR A 59 -2.36 -13.74 -4.83
C THR A 59 -3.33 -12.58 -4.57
N PHE A 60 -3.26 -11.51 -5.35
CA PHE A 60 -4.18 -10.38 -5.22
C PHE A 60 -5.63 -10.80 -5.50
N VAL A 61 -5.87 -11.58 -6.55
CA VAL A 61 -7.19 -12.10 -6.87
C VAL A 61 -7.71 -12.98 -5.72
N ASN A 62 -6.90 -13.90 -5.21
CA ASN A 62 -7.32 -14.77 -4.10
C ASN A 62 -7.66 -13.94 -2.86
N TYR A 63 -6.84 -12.98 -2.45
CA TYR A 63 -7.11 -12.11 -1.30
C TYR A 63 -8.40 -11.29 -1.50
N ALA A 64 -8.66 -10.81 -2.72
CA ALA A 64 -9.85 -10.03 -3.03
C ALA A 64 -11.16 -10.82 -2.84
N TYR A 65 -11.13 -12.14 -3.05
CA TYR A 65 -12.31 -13.02 -2.98
C TYR A 65 -12.40 -13.89 -1.72
N MET A 66 -11.43 -13.82 -0.82
CA MET A 66 -11.53 -14.48 0.50
C MET A 66 -12.54 -13.75 1.40
N ASP A 67 -13.16 -14.51 2.30
CA ASP A 67 -14.04 -13.97 3.36
C ASP A 67 -13.19 -13.41 4.52
N THR A 68 -12.29 -12.51 4.18
CA THR A 68 -11.33 -11.87 5.09
C THR A 68 -10.93 -10.54 4.47
N ILE A 69 -10.70 -9.53 5.30
CA ILE A 69 -10.18 -8.23 4.87
C ILE A 69 -8.66 -8.27 4.98
N PHE A 70 -7.97 -8.00 3.88
CA PHE A 70 -6.52 -7.88 3.86
C PHE A 70 -6.14 -6.40 3.90
N VAL A 71 -5.38 -6.00 4.90
CA VAL A 71 -4.76 -4.66 4.99
C VAL A 71 -3.33 -4.79 4.53
N LEU A 72 -3.03 -4.30 3.33
CA LEU A 72 -1.70 -4.40 2.70
C LEU A 72 -0.96 -3.06 2.83
N ASP A 73 0.12 -3.04 3.61
CA ASP A 73 1.05 -1.91 3.66
C ASP A 73 2.12 -2.12 2.59
N ARG A 74 1.97 -1.44 1.45
CA ARG A 74 2.73 -1.55 0.20
C ARG A 74 2.39 -2.79 -0.65
N GLY A 75 2.74 -2.71 -1.93
CA GLY A 75 2.58 -3.78 -2.90
C GLY A 75 3.09 -3.40 -4.29
N PRO A 76 2.39 -3.77 -5.37
CA PRO A 76 2.87 -3.60 -6.75
C PRO A 76 3.21 -2.16 -7.15
N ILE A 77 2.49 -1.16 -6.63
CA ILE A 77 2.79 0.25 -6.95
C ILE A 77 4.13 0.66 -6.33
N SER A 78 4.36 0.31 -5.06
CA SER A 78 5.66 0.52 -4.43
C SER A 78 6.79 -0.20 -5.18
N ASP A 79 6.55 -1.43 -5.64
CA ASP A 79 7.54 -2.19 -6.41
C ASP A 79 7.94 -1.45 -7.69
N ILE A 80 6.99 -0.92 -8.46
CA ILE A 80 7.25 -0.12 -9.66
C ILE A 80 8.08 1.13 -9.31
N ILE A 81 7.65 1.87 -8.30
CA ILE A 81 8.22 3.18 -7.99
C ILE A 81 9.65 3.03 -7.43
N TYR A 82 9.85 2.16 -6.45
CA TYR A 82 11.18 2.02 -5.84
C TYR A 82 12.18 1.32 -6.76
N ARG A 83 11.74 0.36 -7.59
CA ARG A 83 12.63 -0.29 -8.54
C ARG A 83 13.12 0.62 -9.66
N HIS A 84 12.37 1.67 -9.99
CA HIS A 84 12.85 2.70 -10.90
C HIS A 84 14.15 3.34 -10.39
N PHE A 85 14.34 3.42 -9.07
CA PHE A 85 15.55 3.96 -8.45
C PHE A 85 16.62 2.91 -8.13
N ASP A 86 16.24 1.64 -8.06
CA ASP A 86 17.12 0.49 -7.76
C ASP A 86 17.67 -0.21 -9.00
N GLU A 87 17.37 0.29 -10.21
CA GLU A 87 17.79 -0.27 -11.51
C GLU A 87 17.32 -1.73 -11.76
N TYR A 88 16.23 -2.17 -11.12
CA TYR A 88 15.65 -3.50 -11.35
C TYR A 88 14.31 -3.39 -12.09
N GLU A 89 14.01 -4.41 -12.92
CA GLU A 89 12.69 -4.52 -13.55
C GLU A 89 11.61 -4.84 -12.50
N PRO A 90 10.48 -4.11 -12.45
CA PRO A 90 9.37 -4.45 -11.56
C PRO A 90 8.70 -5.75 -12.01
N VAL A 91 8.10 -6.47 -11.06
CA VAL A 91 7.37 -7.72 -11.35
C VAL A 91 6.18 -7.48 -12.27
N LEU A 92 5.43 -6.40 -12.05
CA LEU A 92 4.36 -5.92 -12.92
C LEU A 92 4.73 -4.54 -13.45
N ASN A 93 4.41 -4.26 -14.70
CA ASN A 93 4.51 -2.91 -15.23
C ASN A 93 3.27 -2.06 -14.84
N GLU A 94 3.34 -0.75 -15.10
CA GLU A 94 2.28 0.20 -14.74
C GLU A 94 0.90 -0.19 -15.32
N GLY A 95 0.86 -0.62 -16.58
CA GLY A 95 -0.37 -1.05 -17.25
C GLY A 95 -0.97 -2.28 -16.58
N GLN A 96 -0.16 -3.29 -16.27
CA GLN A 96 -0.61 -4.51 -15.61
C GLN A 96 -1.17 -4.23 -14.20
N VAL A 97 -0.55 -3.32 -13.43
CA VAL A 97 -1.08 -2.92 -12.13
C VAL A 97 -2.39 -2.15 -12.27
N ALA A 98 -2.49 -1.22 -13.22
CA ALA A 98 -3.72 -0.48 -13.48
C ALA A 98 -4.86 -1.42 -13.90
N ASP A 99 -4.59 -2.39 -14.78
CA ASP A 99 -5.55 -3.40 -15.22
C ASP A 99 -6.01 -4.29 -14.05
N LEU A 100 -5.09 -4.76 -13.22
CA LEU A 100 -5.39 -5.56 -12.03
C LEU A 100 -6.30 -4.82 -11.06
N LEU A 101 -5.96 -3.57 -10.72
CA LEU A 101 -6.76 -2.75 -9.80
C LEU A 101 -8.12 -2.37 -10.42
N SER A 102 -8.20 -2.16 -11.74
CA SER A 102 -9.45 -1.93 -12.44
C SER A 102 -10.35 -3.17 -12.45
N LEU A 103 -9.77 -4.36 -12.65
CA LEU A 103 -10.48 -5.63 -12.59
C LEU A 103 -11.08 -5.88 -11.20
N LEU A 104 -10.34 -5.52 -10.16
CA LEU A 104 -10.71 -5.73 -8.76
C LEU A 104 -11.34 -4.50 -8.10
N LYS A 105 -11.82 -3.51 -8.85
CA LYS A 105 -12.28 -2.19 -8.36
C LYS A 105 -13.31 -2.24 -7.23
N ASP A 106 -14.16 -3.30 -7.21
CA ASP A 106 -15.20 -3.49 -6.18
C ASP A 106 -14.70 -4.39 -5.01
N LYS A 107 -13.46 -4.83 -5.05
CA LYS A 107 -12.83 -5.72 -4.07
C LYS A 107 -11.51 -5.16 -3.52
N VAL A 108 -11.02 -4.07 -4.09
CA VAL A 108 -9.79 -3.40 -3.65
C VAL A 108 -10.08 -1.92 -3.43
N LYS A 109 -9.90 -1.48 -2.20
CA LYS A 109 -9.92 -0.06 -1.85
C LYS A 109 -8.49 0.44 -1.72
N VAL A 110 -8.06 1.28 -2.66
CA VAL A 110 -6.72 1.86 -2.66
C VAL A 110 -6.73 3.15 -1.83
N ILE A 111 -5.78 3.27 -0.91
CA ILE A 111 -5.57 4.47 -0.10
C ILE A 111 -4.16 4.99 -0.37
N PHE A 112 -4.10 6.21 -0.86
CA PHE A 112 -2.85 6.92 -1.06
C PHE A 112 -2.53 7.77 0.19
N CYS A 113 -1.48 7.38 0.91
CA CYS A 113 -0.97 8.15 2.04
C CYS A 113 -0.03 9.24 1.50
N ASP A 114 -0.51 10.47 1.45
CA ASP A 114 0.23 11.63 0.93
C ASP A 114 0.11 12.82 1.88
N ASN A 115 1.26 13.41 2.22
CA ASN A 115 1.32 14.65 2.98
C ASN A 115 2.67 15.35 2.75
N ASP A 116 2.68 16.66 2.94
CA ASP A 116 3.84 17.50 2.62
C ASP A 116 4.98 17.44 3.66
N ILE A 117 4.75 16.78 4.82
CA ILE A 117 5.76 16.63 5.87
C ILE A 117 6.33 15.22 5.99
N ALA A 118 6.05 14.34 5.02
CA ALA A 118 6.50 12.94 5.03
C ALA A 118 8.03 12.83 5.11
N GLU A 119 8.76 13.64 4.32
CA GLU A 119 10.24 13.70 4.34
C GLU A 119 10.76 14.06 5.73
N GLN A 120 10.20 15.09 6.36
CA GLN A 120 10.58 15.51 7.71
C GLN A 120 10.32 14.38 8.71
N LYS A 121 9.19 13.72 8.65
CA LYS A 121 8.84 12.62 9.56
C LYS A 121 9.73 11.39 9.38
N MET A 122 10.13 11.09 8.17
CA MET A 122 11.09 10.04 7.88
C MET A 122 12.45 10.34 8.55
N LEU A 123 12.95 11.58 8.39
CA LEU A 123 14.21 12.01 9.00
C LEU A 123 14.15 12.03 10.54
N GLU A 124 13.04 12.50 11.12
CA GLU A 124 12.83 12.52 12.59
C GLU A 124 12.85 11.12 13.20
N ARG A 125 12.41 10.09 12.47
CA ARG A 125 12.45 8.69 12.93
C ARG A 125 13.82 8.04 12.82
N GLY A 126 14.74 8.65 12.07
CA GLY A 126 16.06 8.10 11.79
C GLY A 126 16.01 6.91 10.84
N ASP A 127 15.10 6.94 9.86
CA ASP A 127 15.04 5.93 8.81
C ASP A 127 16.38 5.91 8.05
N ASP A 128 16.92 4.74 7.81
CA ASP A 128 18.27 4.52 7.27
C ASP A 128 18.28 4.11 5.79
N ASN A 129 17.13 4.10 5.12
CA ASN A 129 17.05 3.82 3.69
C ASN A 129 17.65 5.00 2.88
N PRO A 130 18.89 4.87 2.34
CA PRO A 130 19.57 5.98 1.69
C PRO A 130 18.86 6.46 0.42
N ILE A 131 18.23 5.55 -0.33
CA ILE A 131 17.48 5.89 -1.55
C ILE A 131 16.24 6.69 -1.18
N ALA A 132 15.50 6.26 -0.16
CA ALA A 132 14.32 6.96 0.30
C ALA A 132 14.65 8.39 0.79
N ILE A 133 15.79 8.58 1.47
CA ILE A 133 16.24 9.90 1.95
C ILE A 133 16.65 10.78 0.77
N GLU A 134 17.55 10.29 -0.09
CA GLU A 134 18.12 11.10 -1.19
C GLU A 134 17.05 11.44 -2.25
N LYS A 135 16.16 10.52 -2.54
CA LYS A 135 15.18 10.60 -3.64
C LYS A 135 13.75 10.88 -3.19
N HIS A 136 13.52 11.22 -1.92
CA HIS A 136 12.18 11.33 -1.35
C HIS A 136 11.21 12.17 -2.20
N LYS A 137 11.66 13.34 -2.68
CA LYS A 137 10.81 14.22 -3.51
C LYS A 137 10.49 13.60 -4.87
N GLU A 138 11.46 12.93 -5.48
CA GLU A 138 11.27 12.24 -6.75
C GLU A 138 10.30 11.07 -6.58
N ILE A 139 10.50 10.25 -5.54
CA ILE A 139 9.62 9.14 -5.17
C ILE A 139 8.19 9.64 -4.93
N THR A 140 8.03 10.71 -4.14
CA THR A 140 6.71 11.31 -3.88
C THR A 140 6.03 11.76 -5.17
N ASN A 141 6.77 12.40 -6.08
CA ASN A 141 6.23 12.82 -7.37
C ASN A 141 5.86 11.62 -8.26
N CYS A 142 6.62 10.54 -8.24
CA CYS A 142 6.28 9.30 -8.94
C CYS A 142 4.96 8.73 -8.43
N TYR A 143 4.76 8.63 -7.10
CA TYR A 143 3.48 8.23 -6.51
C TYR A 143 2.35 9.15 -6.95
N ARG A 144 2.47 10.46 -6.78
CA ARG A 144 1.45 11.44 -7.16
C ARG A 144 1.08 11.35 -8.65
N ASN A 145 2.04 11.06 -9.52
CA ASN A 145 1.78 10.88 -10.95
C ASN A 145 1.06 9.56 -11.22
N PHE A 146 1.52 8.46 -10.64
CA PHE A 146 0.90 7.15 -10.82
C PHE A 146 -0.55 7.13 -10.32
N MET A 147 -0.79 7.70 -9.14
CA MET A 147 -2.11 7.71 -8.50
C MET A 147 -3.17 8.50 -9.30
N LYS A 148 -2.78 9.37 -10.24
CA LYS A 148 -3.75 10.04 -11.14
C LYS A 148 -4.55 9.07 -12.01
N PHE A 149 -4.02 7.87 -12.24
CA PHE A 149 -4.64 6.84 -13.08
C PHE A 149 -5.37 5.76 -12.28
N ILE A 150 -5.31 5.82 -10.94
CA ILE A 150 -5.89 4.83 -10.04
C ILE A 150 -7.01 5.49 -9.22
N ARG A 151 -8.18 4.84 -9.15
CA ARG A 151 -9.22 5.26 -8.19
C ARG A 151 -8.73 5.01 -6.77
N HIS A 152 -8.64 6.04 -5.95
CA HIS A 152 -8.11 5.96 -4.59
C HIS A 152 -8.75 6.98 -3.66
N GLU A 153 -8.62 6.77 -2.35
CA GLU A 153 -8.81 7.79 -1.33
C GLU A 153 -7.47 8.32 -0.84
N VAL A 154 -7.44 9.55 -0.35
CA VAL A 154 -6.20 10.17 0.15
C VAL A 154 -6.25 10.23 1.66
N PHE A 155 -5.23 9.68 2.32
CA PHE A 155 -4.95 9.88 3.73
C PHE A 155 -3.83 10.89 3.91
N ASP A 156 -4.17 11.99 4.58
CA ASP A 156 -3.22 13.03 4.98
C ASP A 156 -3.33 13.24 6.50
N TYR A 157 -2.35 12.75 7.25
CA TYR A 157 -2.35 12.82 8.72
C TYR A 157 -2.19 14.25 9.26
N THR A 158 -1.91 15.24 8.41
CA THR A 158 -1.95 16.65 8.81
C THR A 158 -3.39 17.20 8.88
N ARG A 159 -4.35 16.49 8.25
CA ARG A 159 -5.75 16.87 8.16
C ARG A 159 -6.69 16.00 8.99
N THR A 160 -6.32 14.75 9.22
CA THR A 160 -7.12 13.80 10.00
C THR A 160 -6.24 12.80 10.73
N THR A 161 -6.71 12.22 11.80
CA THR A 161 -5.99 11.15 12.51
C THR A 161 -6.27 9.79 11.88
N ALA A 162 -5.34 8.84 12.03
CA ALA A 162 -5.49 7.51 11.48
C ALA A 162 -6.74 6.77 12.01
N PRO A 163 -7.11 6.82 13.30
CA PRO A 163 -8.37 6.21 13.77
C PRO A 163 -9.62 6.80 13.13
N ILE A 164 -9.71 8.13 13.01
CA ILE A 164 -10.88 8.79 12.38
C ILE A 164 -10.99 8.40 10.90
N PHE A 165 -9.87 8.34 10.21
CA PHE A 165 -9.87 7.94 8.80
C PHE A 165 -10.19 6.45 8.63
N ALA A 166 -9.67 5.58 9.51
CA ALA A 166 -9.96 4.16 9.52
C ALA A 166 -11.46 3.87 9.71
N ASP A 167 -12.07 4.53 10.71
CA ASP A 167 -13.51 4.44 10.98
C ASP A 167 -14.34 4.80 9.72
N LYS A 168 -14.04 5.92 9.08
CA LYS A 168 -14.68 6.35 7.81
C LYS A 168 -14.53 5.30 6.70
N ILE A 169 -13.32 4.74 6.52
CA ILE A 169 -13.07 3.74 5.48
C ILE A 169 -13.90 2.50 5.73
N ILE A 170 -13.90 2.00 6.96
CA ILE A 170 -14.60 0.76 7.32
C ILE A 170 -16.12 0.95 7.23
N ASP A 171 -16.67 2.11 7.58
CA ASP A 171 -18.08 2.41 7.37
C ASP A 171 -18.47 2.36 5.90
N SER A 172 -17.60 2.88 5.01
CA SER A 172 -17.86 2.84 3.56
C SER A 172 -17.86 1.42 2.96
N LEU A 173 -17.24 0.43 3.63
CA LEU A 173 -17.28 -0.97 3.18
C LEU A 173 -18.65 -1.65 3.40
N LYS A 174 -19.50 -1.08 4.25
CA LYS A 174 -20.84 -1.61 4.54
C LYS A 174 -21.91 -1.12 3.56
N GLU A 175 -21.58 -0.07 2.81
CA GLU A 175 -22.51 0.58 1.87
C GLU A 175 -22.39 0.05 0.43
N GLU A 176 -21.33 -0.73 0.15
CA GLU A 176 -21.08 -1.42 -1.13
C GLU A 176 -21.50 -2.89 -1.08
#